data_094ac21cccd890156e12e07224acdfc2
#
_entry.id   094ac21cccd890156e12e07224acdfc2
#
_cell.length_a   1.000
_cell.length_b   1.000
_cell.length_c   1.000
_cell.angle_alpha   90.00
_cell.angle_beta   90.00
_cell.angle_gamma   90.00
#
_symmetry.space_group_name_H-M   'P 1'
#
loop_
_entity.id
_entity.type
_entity.pdbx_description
1 polymer ?
#
loop_
_entity_poly.entity_id
_entity_poly.type
_entity_poly.pdbx_seq_one_letter_code
_entity_poly.pdbx_strand_id
1 'polypeptide(L)'
;MNKFIKIIFFLSLNYSLLFLHEVKSEEKLQIGLLVPMSGPNKNIGLSIIKAVRLAVKDIDNSMIEIIPKDTATKPNQTLKSAFELKEMGVKVIIGPIFHKNLIYLNEVNDLTFLSLTNKTLDLPKNVISAGINSTSQLNTIKKFIEKIDINKTIFLTPIQDFEFEIKKGIKNSKIKIFKNYDYSTEPTKLTKQIEEITNYKIRKQNLENEI
;
A
#
# COMPACT_ATOMS: atom_id res chain seq x y z
N MET A 1 37.57 -57.38 27.31
CA MET A 1 37.00 -56.65 26.15
C MET A 1 38.18 -56.18 25.31
N ASN A 2 38.38 -56.75 24.13
CA ASN A 2 39.60 -56.61 23.30
C ASN A 2 39.85 -55.19 22.89
N LYS A 3 41.10 -54.72 22.98
CA LYS A 3 41.51 -53.36 22.52
C LYS A 3 41.03 -53.07 21.08
N PHE A 4 40.96 -54.11 20.26
CA PHE A 4 40.48 -54.02 18.88
C PHE A 4 39.00 -53.58 18.77
N ILE A 5 38.12 -54.05 19.64
CA ILE A 5 36.68 -53.70 19.65
C ILE A 5 36.51 -52.24 20.07
N LYS A 6 37.34 -51.73 20.99
CA LYS A 6 37.28 -50.29 21.37
C LYS A 6 37.72 -49.36 20.25
N ILE A 7 38.70 -49.76 19.45
CA ILE A 7 39.18 -48.98 18.31
C ILE A 7 38.12 -48.95 17.20
N ILE A 8 37.46 -50.06 16.91
CA ILE A 8 36.37 -50.12 15.92
C ILE A 8 35.17 -49.28 16.38
N PHE A 9 34.81 -49.33 17.65
CA PHE A 9 33.73 -48.52 18.20
C PHE A 9 34.05 -47.01 18.16
N PHE A 10 35.31 -46.63 18.43
CA PHE A 10 35.75 -45.23 18.36
C PHE A 10 35.81 -44.71 16.91
N LEU A 11 36.21 -45.57 15.95
CA LEU A 11 36.18 -45.26 14.52
C LEU A 11 34.75 -45.12 13.97
N SER A 12 33.83 -46.01 14.39
CA SER A 12 32.43 -45.94 13.97
C SER A 12 31.69 -44.71 14.54
N LEU A 13 32.02 -44.34 15.77
CA LEU A 13 31.48 -43.12 16.41
C LEU A 13 31.95 -41.84 15.71
N ASN A 14 33.23 -41.78 15.32
CA ASN A 14 33.74 -40.66 14.53
C ASN A 14 33.19 -40.60 13.12
N TYR A 15 32.92 -41.77 12.49
CA TYR A 15 32.31 -41.84 11.16
C TYR A 15 30.86 -41.39 11.18
N SER A 16 30.10 -41.65 12.26
CA SER A 16 28.73 -41.16 12.42
C SER A 16 28.65 -39.66 12.66
N LEU A 17 29.66 -39.05 13.30
CA LEU A 17 29.75 -37.61 13.49
C LEU A 17 30.05 -36.81 12.19
N LEU A 18 30.72 -37.45 11.21
CA LEU A 18 30.99 -36.87 9.90
C LEU A 18 29.73 -36.79 9.01
N PHE A 19 28.66 -37.51 9.35
CA PHE A 19 27.37 -37.48 8.65
C PHE A 19 26.32 -36.59 9.31
N LEU A 20 26.69 -35.84 10.35
CA LEU A 20 25.90 -34.65 10.76
C LEU A 20 26.08 -33.60 9.68
N HIS A 21 25.52 -33.86 8.50
CA HIS A 21 25.26 -32.80 7.54
C HIS A 21 24.42 -31.78 8.25
N GLU A 22 24.92 -30.57 8.38
CA GLU A 22 24.08 -29.40 8.68
C GLU A 22 22.96 -29.44 7.65
N VAL A 23 21.76 -29.81 8.09
CA VAL A 23 20.54 -29.55 7.33
C VAL A 23 20.47 -28.05 7.32
N LYS A 24 21.05 -27.42 6.29
CA LYS A 24 20.93 -26.00 6.03
C LYS A 24 19.43 -25.78 5.85
N SER A 25 18.76 -25.37 6.93
CA SER A 25 17.38 -24.94 6.86
C SER A 25 17.34 -23.83 5.81
N GLU A 26 16.68 -24.06 4.70
CA GLU A 26 16.46 -23.02 3.71
C GLU A 26 15.73 -21.89 4.42
N GLU A 27 16.41 -20.75 4.55
CA GLU A 27 15.90 -19.59 5.25
C GLU A 27 14.71 -19.03 4.46
N LYS A 28 13.52 -19.06 5.08
CA LYS A 28 12.31 -18.52 4.46
C LYS A 28 12.40 -17.02 4.34
N LEU A 29 11.95 -16.49 3.21
CA LEU A 29 11.76 -15.06 3.02
C LEU A 29 10.58 -14.59 3.86
N GLN A 30 10.88 -13.97 5.00
CA GLN A 30 9.87 -13.42 5.90
C GLN A 30 9.49 -12.02 5.47
N ILE A 31 8.20 -11.81 5.21
CA ILE A 31 7.61 -10.52 4.85
C ILE A 31 6.60 -10.14 5.94
N GLY A 32 6.80 -8.97 6.56
CA GLY A 32 5.87 -8.42 7.52
C GLY A 32 4.60 -7.91 6.84
N LEU A 33 3.47 -7.96 7.55
CA LEU A 33 2.21 -7.39 7.08
C LEU A 33 1.58 -6.54 8.19
N LEU A 34 1.66 -5.21 8.05
CA LEU A 34 1.10 -4.25 9.00
C LEU A 34 -0.29 -3.81 8.58
N VAL A 35 -1.32 -4.36 9.24
CA VAL A 35 -2.73 -4.09 8.95
C VAL A 35 -3.54 -3.96 10.24
N PRO A 36 -4.69 -3.25 10.25
CA PRO A 36 -5.56 -3.21 11.41
C PRO A 36 -6.27 -4.56 11.58
N MET A 37 -5.91 -5.29 12.62
CA MET A 37 -6.56 -6.55 12.99
C MET A 37 -7.58 -6.35 14.13
N SER A 38 -7.57 -5.17 14.73
CA SER A 38 -8.50 -4.73 15.77
C SER A 38 -9.05 -3.33 15.48
N GLY A 39 -10.07 -2.90 16.26
CA GLY A 39 -10.68 -1.58 16.15
C GLY A 39 -11.62 -1.43 14.93
N PRO A 40 -12.04 -0.19 14.61
CA PRO A 40 -13.09 0.08 13.62
C PRO A 40 -12.72 -0.35 12.19
N ASN A 41 -11.43 -0.40 11.86
CA ASN A 41 -10.94 -0.77 10.54
C ASN A 41 -10.54 -2.25 10.39
N LYS A 42 -10.88 -3.09 11.37
CA LYS A 42 -10.55 -4.53 11.38
C LYS A 42 -10.93 -5.25 10.09
N ASN A 43 -12.10 -4.98 9.55
CA ASN A 43 -12.58 -5.65 8.34
C ASN A 43 -11.69 -5.38 7.12
N ILE A 44 -11.14 -4.17 7.01
CA ILE A 44 -10.19 -3.81 5.95
C ILE A 44 -8.92 -4.64 6.10
N GLY A 45 -8.37 -4.71 7.31
CA GLY A 45 -7.16 -5.50 7.58
C GLY A 45 -7.35 -6.99 7.30
N LEU A 46 -8.47 -7.57 7.73
CA LEU A 46 -8.77 -8.98 7.44
C LEU A 46 -8.92 -9.27 5.94
N SER A 47 -9.50 -8.33 5.18
CA SER A 47 -9.61 -8.46 3.72
C SER A 47 -8.23 -8.45 3.06
N ILE A 48 -7.32 -7.61 3.52
CA ILE A 48 -5.94 -7.55 3.01
C ILE A 48 -5.18 -8.83 3.37
N ILE A 49 -5.32 -9.35 4.59
CA ILE A 49 -4.70 -10.63 4.97
C ILE A 49 -5.15 -11.76 4.04
N LYS A 50 -6.46 -11.82 3.73
CA LYS A 50 -7.00 -12.81 2.79
C LYS A 50 -6.42 -12.64 1.39
N ALA A 51 -6.34 -11.40 0.89
CA ALA A 51 -5.79 -11.11 -0.43
C ALA A 51 -4.29 -11.49 -0.52
N VAL A 52 -3.49 -11.14 0.49
CA VAL A 52 -2.06 -11.49 0.54
C VAL A 52 -1.87 -13.00 0.61
N ARG A 53 -2.66 -13.72 1.43
CA ARG A 53 -2.62 -15.19 1.48
C ARG A 53 -2.97 -15.84 0.14
N LEU A 54 -3.95 -15.29 -0.57
CA LEU A 54 -4.31 -15.77 -1.90
C LEU A 54 -3.16 -15.55 -2.88
N ALA A 55 -2.57 -14.35 -2.90
CA ALA A 55 -1.42 -14.04 -3.76
C ALA A 55 -0.21 -14.96 -3.49
N VAL A 56 0.11 -15.23 -2.21
CA VAL A 56 1.20 -16.17 -1.86
C VAL A 56 0.87 -17.59 -2.33
N LYS A 57 -0.40 -18.01 -2.21
CA LYS A 57 -0.83 -19.31 -2.74
C LYS A 57 -0.69 -19.38 -4.26
N ASP A 58 -1.04 -18.32 -4.98
CA ASP A 58 -0.93 -18.27 -6.44
C ASP A 58 0.52 -18.25 -6.93
N ILE A 59 1.45 -17.68 -6.12
CA ILE A 59 2.89 -17.73 -6.38
C ILE A 59 3.44 -19.15 -6.22
N ASP A 60 2.77 -19.98 -5.41
CA ASP A 60 3.14 -21.39 -5.11
C ASP A 60 4.60 -21.57 -4.66
N ASN A 61 5.07 -20.64 -3.80
CA ASN A 61 6.43 -20.68 -3.27
C ASN A 61 6.41 -20.84 -1.75
N SER A 62 6.75 -22.05 -1.27
CA SER A 62 6.80 -22.39 0.15
C SER A 62 7.87 -21.63 0.95
N MET A 63 8.80 -20.96 0.25
CA MET A 63 9.85 -20.15 0.87
C MET A 63 9.36 -18.76 1.33
N ILE A 64 8.13 -18.35 0.95
CA ILE A 64 7.56 -17.07 1.38
C ILE A 64 6.69 -17.27 2.62
N GLU A 65 7.03 -16.55 3.68
CA GLU A 65 6.24 -16.50 4.93
C GLU A 65 5.74 -15.08 5.19
N ILE A 66 4.43 -14.94 5.39
CA ILE A 66 3.80 -13.66 5.75
C ILE A 66 3.52 -13.61 7.24
N ILE A 67 4.04 -12.58 7.90
CA ILE A 67 3.89 -12.37 9.35
C ILE A 67 2.98 -11.15 9.58
N PRO A 68 1.68 -11.36 9.85
CA PRO A 68 0.76 -10.27 10.11
C PRO A 68 0.93 -9.72 11.54
N LYS A 69 0.90 -8.40 11.68
CA LYS A 69 0.91 -7.67 12.95
C LYS A 69 -0.17 -6.59 12.94
N ASP A 70 -0.80 -6.42 14.10
CA ASP A 70 -1.89 -5.46 14.28
C ASP A 70 -1.39 -4.02 14.42
N THR A 71 -1.92 -3.12 13.61
CA THR A 71 -1.68 -1.68 13.74
C THR A 71 -2.72 -0.99 14.60
N ALA A 72 -3.86 -1.63 14.86
CA ALA A 72 -5.06 -1.03 15.49
C ALA A 72 -5.44 0.35 14.90
N THR A 73 -4.93 0.69 13.72
CA THR A 73 -5.02 2.02 13.08
C THR A 73 -4.41 3.14 13.96
N LYS A 74 -3.45 2.81 14.82
CA LYS A 74 -2.78 3.73 15.74
C LYS A 74 -1.28 3.85 15.42
N PRO A 75 -0.70 5.06 15.30
CA PRO A 75 0.73 5.24 15.00
C PRO A 75 1.66 4.50 15.96
N ASN A 76 1.47 4.66 17.26
CA ASN A 76 2.32 4.02 18.28
C ASN A 76 2.23 2.47 18.22
N GLN A 77 1.03 1.93 18.01
CA GLN A 77 0.88 0.48 17.86
C GLN A 77 1.55 -0.02 16.57
N THR A 78 1.46 0.76 15.49
CA THR A 78 2.13 0.46 14.22
C THR A 78 3.65 0.42 14.40
N LEU A 79 4.23 1.40 15.09
CA LEU A 79 5.65 1.44 15.41
C LEU A 79 6.07 0.23 16.26
N LYS A 80 5.33 -0.08 17.33
CA LYS A 80 5.58 -1.25 18.17
C LYS A 80 5.59 -2.54 17.34
N SER A 81 4.59 -2.74 16.51
CA SER A 81 4.48 -3.91 15.63
C SER A 81 5.62 -3.97 14.60
N ALA A 82 6.12 -2.82 14.14
CA ALA A 82 7.28 -2.75 13.25
C ALA A 82 8.58 -3.18 13.97
N PHE A 83 8.79 -2.76 15.23
CA PHE A 83 9.90 -3.23 16.03
C PHE A 83 9.87 -4.74 16.27
N GLU A 84 8.70 -5.29 16.60
CA GLU A 84 8.54 -6.74 16.77
C GLU A 84 8.91 -7.52 15.49
N LEU A 85 8.52 -7.02 14.30
CA LEU A 85 8.90 -7.62 13.02
C LEU A 85 10.40 -7.52 12.76
N LYS A 86 11.02 -6.39 13.11
CA LYS A 86 12.47 -6.19 13.03
C LYS A 86 13.24 -7.21 13.88
N GLU A 87 12.80 -7.41 15.12
CA GLU A 87 13.40 -8.41 16.04
C GLU A 87 13.30 -9.84 15.52
N MET A 88 12.27 -10.14 14.72
CA MET A 88 12.10 -11.41 14.02
C MET A 88 12.98 -11.53 12.77
N GLY A 89 13.78 -10.52 12.42
CA GLY A 89 14.65 -10.52 11.24
C GLY A 89 14.00 -10.06 9.94
N VAL A 90 12.73 -9.65 9.97
CA VAL A 90 12.03 -9.11 8.80
C VAL A 90 12.73 -7.86 8.28
N LYS A 91 12.84 -7.71 6.96
CA LYS A 91 13.43 -6.53 6.29
C LYS A 91 12.42 -5.76 5.45
N VAL A 92 11.42 -6.45 4.93
CA VAL A 92 10.39 -5.87 4.05
C VAL A 92 9.02 -6.05 4.68
N ILE A 93 8.23 -4.99 4.69
CA ILE A 93 6.91 -4.95 5.31
C ILE A 93 5.90 -4.40 4.31
N ILE A 94 4.81 -5.11 4.09
CA ILE A 94 3.63 -4.64 3.36
C ILE A 94 2.73 -3.90 4.35
N GLY A 95 2.38 -2.67 4.03
CA GLY A 95 1.63 -1.78 4.91
C GLY A 95 2.52 -0.69 5.55
N PRO A 96 1.98 0.11 6.47
CA PRO A 96 0.58 0.17 6.86
C PRO A 96 -0.33 0.76 5.76
N ILE A 97 -1.66 0.70 5.99
CA ILE A 97 -2.66 1.18 5.02
C ILE A 97 -2.83 2.70 5.10
N PHE A 98 -2.97 3.19 6.31
CA PHE A 98 -3.34 4.59 6.55
C PHE A 98 -2.12 5.48 6.72
N HIS A 99 -2.10 6.61 6.03
CA HIS A 99 -1.01 7.58 6.06
C HIS A 99 -0.63 8.02 7.50
N LYS A 100 -1.61 8.25 8.37
CA LYS A 100 -1.35 8.65 9.77
C LYS A 100 -0.48 7.64 10.54
N ASN A 101 -0.46 6.39 10.12
CA ASN A 101 0.33 5.33 10.77
C ASN A 101 1.81 5.36 10.36
N LEU A 102 2.20 6.22 9.41
CA LEU A 102 3.58 6.34 8.92
C LEU A 102 4.45 7.24 9.79
N ILE A 103 3.84 8.08 10.63
CA ILE A 103 4.48 9.23 11.28
C ILE A 103 5.75 8.90 12.07
N TYR A 104 5.86 7.70 12.64
CA TYR A 104 7.02 7.27 13.44
C TYR A 104 7.92 6.24 12.75
N LEU A 105 7.63 5.85 11.50
CA LEU A 105 8.37 4.77 10.86
C LEU A 105 9.82 5.14 10.48
N ASN A 106 10.19 6.41 10.56
CA ASN A 106 11.59 6.84 10.49
C ASN A 106 12.47 6.23 11.58
N GLU A 107 11.89 5.83 12.73
CA GLU A 107 12.60 5.25 13.86
C GLU A 107 13.11 3.83 13.58
N VAL A 108 12.59 3.18 12.54
CA VAL A 108 12.97 1.84 12.07
C VAL A 108 13.51 1.90 10.64
N ASN A 109 14.53 2.71 10.43
CA ASN A 109 15.08 3.08 9.14
C ASN A 109 15.75 1.94 8.37
N ASP A 110 16.03 0.81 8.99
CA ASP A 110 16.55 -0.42 8.43
C ASP A 110 15.47 -1.37 7.89
N LEU A 111 14.19 -1.00 8.05
CA LEU A 111 13.05 -1.67 7.44
C LEU A 111 12.58 -0.91 6.20
N THR A 112 12.18 -1.64 5.17
CA THR A 112 11.51 -1.07 3.99
C THR A 112 10.01 -1.33 4.06
N PHE A 113 9.20 -0.28 3.97
CA PHE A 113 7.75 -0.38 4.00
C PHE A 113 7.16 -0.14 2.61
N LEU A 114 6.40 -1.11 2.12
CA LEU A 114 5.52 -0.97 0.96
C LEU A 114 4.13 -0.58 1.46
N SER A 115 3.95 0.72 1.76
CA SER A 115 2.71 1.22 2.33
C SER A 115 1.58 1.23 1.30
N LEU A 116 0.41 0.77 1.70
CA LEU A 116 -0.81 0.78 0.87
C LEU A 116 -1.51 2.15 0.87
N THR A 117 -0.86 3.19 1.39
CA THR A 117 -1.35 4.57 1.35
C THR A 117 -1.46 5.08 -0.08
N ASN A 118 -2.46 5.91 -0.33
CA ASN A 118 -2.60 6.64 -1.60
C ASN A 118 -1.82 7.97 -1.63
N LYS A 119 -1.24 8.39 -0.50
CA LYS A 119 -0.42 9.61 -0.44
C LYS A 119 1.00 9.35 -0.92
N THR A 120 1.58 10.36 -1.57
CA THR A 120 2.94 10.31 -2.16
C THR A 120 3.85 11.43 -1.66
N LEU A 121 3.33 12.30 -0.79
CA LEU A 121 4.05 13.43 -0.22
C LEU A 121 4.33 13.17 1.26
N ASP A 122 5.39 13.77 1.76
CA ASP A 122 5.80 13.74 3.16
C ASP A 122 5.90 12.32 3.74
N LEU A 123 6.38 11.38 2.92
CA LEU A 123 6.61 10.01 3.34
C LEU A 123 7.98 9.88 4.03
N PRO A 124 8.11 9.05 5.07
CA PRO A 124 9.39 8.61 5.59
C PRO A 124 10.29 8.04 4.49
N LYS A 125 11.61 8.21 4.61
CA LYS A 125 12.57 7.79 3.57
C LYS A 125 12.56 6.29 3.27
N ASN A 126 12.20 5.49 4.25
CA ASN A 126 12.09 4.04 4.17
C ASN A 126 10.68 3.54 3.77
N VAL A 127 9.79 4.45 3.37
CA VAL A 127 8.42 4.14 2.94
C VAL A 127 8.24 4.39 1.45
N ILE A 128 7.78 3.37 0.74
CA ILE A 128 7.38 3.42 -0.65
C ILE A 128 5.85 3.36 -0.70
N SER A 129 5.21 4.34 -1.34
CA SER A 129 3.76 4.29 -1.58
C SER A 129 3.43 3.28 -2.69
N ALA A 130 2.78 2.19 -2.32
CA ALA A 130 2.31 1.15 -3.23
C ALA A 130 0.78 1.24 -3.47
N GLY A 131 0.10 2.19 -2.85
CA GLY A 131 -1.34 2.41 -3.03
C GLY A 131 -1.68 3.11 -4.34
N ILE A 132 -2.97 3.05 -4.72
CA ILE A 132 -3.49 3.76 -5.88
C ILE A 132 -3.58 5.24 -5.55
N ASN A 133 -2.66 6.04 -6.09
CA ASN A 133 -2.58 7.47 -5.87
C ASN A 133 -3.19 8.27 -7.04
N SER A 134 -3.31 9.61 -6.87
CA SER A 134 -3.90 10.50 -7.88
C SER A 134 -3.18 10.42 -9.23
N THR A 135 -1.86 10.30 -9.25
CA THR A 135 -1.09 10.20 -10.49
C THR A 135 -1.40 8.90 -11.26
N SER A 136 -1.47 7.77 -10.57
CA SER A 136 -1.80 6.47 -11.21
C SER A 136 -3.24 6.46 -11.76
N GLN A 137 -4.19 7.03 -11.02
CA GLN A 137 -5.57 7.18 -11.47
C GLN A 137 -5.66 8.06 -12.72
N LEU A 138 -5.02 9.23 -12.69
CA LEU A 138 -5.05 10.17 -13.81
C LEU A 138 -4.34 9.63 -15.06
N ASN A 139 -3.26 8.87 -14.89
CA ASN A 139 -2.61 8.19 -16.01
C ASN A 139 -3.54 7.15 -16.67
N THR A 140 -4.36 6.47 -15.89
CA THR A 140 -5.36 5.53 -16.41
C THR A 140 -6.48 6.26 -17.14
N ILE A 141 -6.99 7.35 -16.56
CA ILE A 141 -7.99 8.23 -17.19
C ILE A 141 -7.42 8.80 -18.50
N LYS A 142 -6.17 9.23 -18.51
CA LYS A 142 -5.51 9.73 -19.72
C LYS A 142 -5.55 8.71 -20.86
N LYS A 143 -5.14 7.47 -20.58
CA LYS A 143 -5.19 6.39 -21.58
C LYS A 143 -6.61 6.17 -22.13
N PHE A 144 -7.62 6.28 -21.26
CA PHE A 144 -9.00 6.12 -21.67
C PHE A 144 -9.47 7.27 -22.57
N ILE A 145 -9.26 8.54 -22.20
CA ILE A 145 -9.69 9.70 -23.00
C ILE A 145 -8.95 9.78 -24.34
N GLU A 146 -7.67 9.38 -24.39
CA GLU A 146 -6.91 9.27 -25.63
C GLU A 146 -7.48 8.18 -26.55
N LYS A 147 -7.90 7.04 -25.99
CA LYS A 147 -8.50 5.94 -26.75
C LYS A 147 -9.83 6.33 -27.42
N ILE A 148 -10.62 7.23 -26.81
CA ILE A 148 -11.93 7.69 -27.30
C ILE A 148 -11.87 9.10 -27.90
N ASP A 149 -10.68 9.62 -28.17
CA ASP A 149 -10.41 10.91 -28.83
C ASP A 149 -11.08 12.12 -28.15
N ILE A 150 -11.08 12.15 -26.81
CA ILE A 150 -11.57 13.32 -26.05
C ILE A 150 -10.50 14.39 -26.01
N ASN A 151 -10.79 15.55 -26.60
CA ASN A 151 -9.88 16.69 -26.71
C ASN A 151 -10.09 17.80 -25.67
N LYS A 152 -11.16 17.73 -24.88
CA LYS A 152 -11.51 18.74 -23.87
C LYS A 152 -11.85 18.07 -22.54
N THR A 153 -11.00 18.29 -21.54
CA THR A 153 -11.19 17.74 -20.19
C THR A 153 -11.37 18.89 -19.18
N ILE A 154 -12.38 18.77 -18.36
CA ILE A 154 -12.62 19.68 -17.23
C ILE A 154 -12.29 18.93 -15.95
N PHE A 155 -11.46 19.52 -15.10
CA PHE A 155 -11.19 19.02 -13.78
C PHE A 155 -11.99 19.78 -12.73
N LEU A 156 -12.56 19.02 -11.80
CA LEU A 156 -13.19 19.54 -10.59
C LEU A 156 -12.37 19.05 -9.39
N THR A 157 -11.72 19.97 -8.71
CA THR A 157 -10.85 19.65 -7.57
C THR A 157 -11.52 20.08 -6.26
N PRO A 158 -11.74 19.20 -5.30
CA PRO A 158 -12.30 19.57 -4.01
C PRO A 158 -11.29 20.40 -3.19
N ILE A 159 -11.77 21.44 -2.53
CA ILE A 159 -10.98 22.26 -1.59
C ILE A 159 -10.90 21.49 -0.27
N GLN A 160 -9.84 20.70 -0.09
CA GLN A 160 -9.62 19.83 1.07
C GLN A 160 -8.12 19.59 1.30
N ASP A 161 -7.75 18.94 2.40
CA ASP A 161 -6.36 18.68 2.79
C ASP A 161 -5.53 17.96 1.72
N PHE A 162 -6.16 17.16 0.84
CA PHE A 162 -5.49 16.44 -0.25
C PHE A 162 -5.54 17.17 -1.61
N GLU A 163 -6.03 18.41 -1.67
CA GLU A 163 -6.13 19.23 -2.89
C GLU A 163 -4.80 19.33 -3.63
N PHE A 164 -3.73 19.57 -2.88
CA PHE A 164 -2.39 19.72 -3.45
C PHE A 164 -1.91 18.44 -4.18
N GLU A 165 -2.16 17.25 -3.62
CA GLU A 165 -1.81 15.99 -4.26
C GLU A 165 -2.60 15.77 -5.55
N ILE A 166 -3.89 16.12 -5.57
CA ILE A 166 -4.72 16.03 -6.77
C ILE A 166 -4.18 16.97 -7.86
N LYS A 167 -3.96 18.25 -7.53
CA LYS A 167 -3.41 19.24 -8.47
C LYS A 167 -2.05 18.85 -9.01
N LYS A 168 -1.17 18.29 -8.17
CA LYS A 168 0.10 17.70 -8.61
C LYS A 168 -0.09 16.53 -9.55
N GLY A 169 -1.03 15.64 -9.24
CA GLY A 169 -1.39 14.51 -10.10
C GLY A 169 -1.91 14.97 -11.46
N ILE A 170 -2.81 15.97 -11.51
CA ILE A 170 -3.33 16.56 -12.74
C ILE A 170 -2.17 17.12 -13.59
N LYS A 171 -1.28 17.90 -13.00
CA LYS A 171 -0.10 18.46 -13.69
C LYS A 171 0.80 17.35 -14.26
N ASN A 172 1.06 16.31 -13.49
CA ASN A 172 1.95 15.22 -13.87
C ASN A 172 1.34 14.30 -14.95
N SER A 173 0.02 14.18 -15.00
CA SER A 173 -0.69 13.35 -16.00
C SER A 173 -0.52 13.85 -17.44
N LYS A 174 -0.20 15.13 -17.62
CA LYS A 174 -0.14 15.79 -18.94
C LYS A 174 -1.44 15.66 -19.76
N ILE A 175 -2.58 15.51 -19.09
CA ILE A 175 -3.90 15.56 -19.74
C ILE A 175 -4.12 16.97 -20.25
N LYS A 176 -4.66 17.11 -21.48
CA LYS A 176 -5.00 18.42 -22.04
C LYS A 176 -6.20 19.01 -21.28
N ILE A 177 -5.94 20.04 -20.49
CA ILE A 177 -6.93 20.69 -19.64
C ILE A 177 -7.62 21.79 -20.45
N PHE A 178 -8.95 21.75 -20.52
CA PHE A 178 -9.78 22.80 -21.09
C PHE A 178 -10.16 23.83 -20.00
N LYS A 179 -10.59 23.34 -18.83
CA LYS A 179 -10.90 24.15 -17.66
C LYS A 179 -10.60 23.40 -16.37
N ASN A 180 -10.26 24.15 -15.34
CA ASN A 180 -10.07 23.62 -13.98
C ASN A 180 -10.89 24.47 -13.00
N TYR A 181 -11.64 23.81 -12.13
CA TYR A 181 -12.46 24.46 -11.10
C TYR A 181 -12.16 23.83 -9.75
N ASP A 182 -11.98 24.68 -8.75
CA ASP A 182 -11.95 24.28 -7.37
C ASP A 182 -13.35 24.39 -6.76
N TYR A 183 -13.83 23.37 -6.07
CA TYR A 183 -15.17 23.36 -5.51
C TYR A 183 -15.20 23.08 -4.01
N SER A 184 -16.18 23.70 -3.33
CA SER A 184 -16.45 23.41 -1.92
C SER A 184 -17.21 22.09 -1.77
N THR A 185 -16.83 21.29 -0.78
CA THR A 185 -17.56 20.06 -0.42
C THR A 185 -18.78 20.33 0.46
N GLU A 186 -19.03 21.58 0.84
CA GLU A 186 -20.24 21.99 1.54
C GLU A 186 -21.44 21.94 0.57
N PRO A 187 -22.51 21.18 0.87
CA PRO A 187 -23.57 20.88 -0.10
C PRO A 187 -24.22 22.10 -0.74
N THR A 188 -24.51 23.14 0.07
CA THR A 188 -25.15 24.36 -0.43
C THR A 188 -24.27 25.15 -1.38
N LYS A 189 -22.99 25.27 -1.09
CA LYS A 189 -22.01 25.93 -1.97
C LYS A 189 -21.74 25.10 -3.21
N LEU A 190 -21.63 23.78 -3.06
CA LEU A 190 -21.41 22.86 -4.17
C LEU A 190 -22.53 22.95 -5.21
N THR A 191 -23.80 22.91 -4.80
CA THR A 191 -24.94 23.03 -5.70
C THR A 191 -24.85 24.30 -6.52
N LYS A 192 -24.63 25.45 -5.86
CA LYS A 192 -24.50 26.75 -6.53
C LYS A 192 -23.33 26.78 -7.52
N GLN A 193 -22.17 26.26 -7.15
CA GLN A 193 -21.00 26.17 -8.03
C GLN A 193 -21.26 25.26 -9.24
N ILE A 194 -21.95 24.14 -9.07
CA ILE A 194 -22.32 23.26 -10.19
C ILE A 194 -23.25 23.97 -11.15
N GLU A 195 -24.27 24.70 -10.67
CA GLU A 195 -25.16 25.49 -11.50
C GLU A 195 -24.38 26.53 -12.33
N GLU A 196 -23.42 27.22 -11.72
CA GLU A 196 -22.55 28.20 -12.40
C GLU A 196 -21.65 27.55 -13.45
N ILE A 197 -20.94 26.46 -13.10
CA ILE A 197 -20.02 25.76 -13.99
C ILE A 197 -20.72 25.17 -15.22
N THR A 198 -21.93 24.66 -15.01
CA THR A 198 -22.71 23.99 -16.07
C THR A 198 -23.61 24.95 -16.87
N ASN A 199 -23.71 26.23 -16.46
CA ASN A 199 -24.69 27.17 -16.97
C ASN A 199 -26.12 26.60 -16.93
N TYR A 200 -26.45 25.86 -15.86
CA TYR A 200 -27.69 25.10 -15.75
C TYR A 200 -28.95 25.98 -16.02
N LYS A 201 -29.01 27.18 -15.47
CA LYS A 201 -30.15 28.11 -15.64
C LYS A 201 -30.38 28.48 -17.11
N ILE A 202 -29.29 28.77 -17.82
CA ILE A 202 -29.36 29.14 -19.24
C ILE A 202 -29.80 27.94 -20.09
N ARG A 203 -29.26 26.77 -19.81
CA ARG A 203 -29.63 25.53 -20.50
C ARG A 203 -31.09 25.14 -20.25
N LYS A 204 -31.56 25.29 -19.02
CA LYS A 204 -32.97 25.04 -18.67
C LYS A 204 -33.90 26.00 -19.41
N GLN A 205 -33.60 27.29 -19.43
CA GLN A 205 -34.40 28.29 -20.20
C GLN A 205 -34.44 28.00 -21.70
N ASN A 206 -33.29 27.60 -22.27
CA ASN A 206 -33.25 27.27 -23.70
C ASN A 206 -34.12 26.02 -24.01
N LEU A 207 -34.11 25.03 -23.17
CA LEU A 207 -34.96 23.83 -23.30
C LEU A 207 -36.48 24.19 -23.15
N GLU A 208 -36.79 25.05 -22.20
CA GLU A 208 -38.20 25.51 -22.00
C GLU A 208 -38.71 26.37 -23.16
N ASN A 209 -37.81 27.05 -23.89
CA ASN A 209 -38.16 27.85 -25.05
C ASN A 209 -38.23 27.01 -26.38
N GLU A 210 -37.72 25.81 -26.39
CA GLU A 210 -37.76 24.89 -27.54
C GLU A 210 -38.99 23.97 -27.50
N ILE A 211 -39.78 23.98 -26.42
CA ILE A 211 -41.04 23.21 -26.25
C ILE A 211 -42.23 24.12 -26.50
#